data_cfa07e6d1a0b51edb51421a7822a4403
#
_entry.id   cfa07e6d1a0b51edb51421a7822a4403
#
_cell.length_a   1.000
_cell.length_b   1.000
_cell.length_c   1.000
_cell.angle_alpha   90.00
_cell.angle_beta   90.00
_cell.angle_gamma   90.00
#
_symmetry.space_group_name_H-M   'P 1'
#
loop_
_entity.id
_entity.type
_entity.pdbx_description
1 polymer ?
#
loop_
_entity_poly.entity_id
_entity_poly.type
_entity_poly.pdbx_seq_one_letter_code
_entity_poly.pdbx_strand_id
1 'polypeptide(L)'
;NIKDNKTGLAVDFGIVEIYLNNKLISSNNVTGLAISKSITVDESKSFYNISVIYKGNNKYADSSNSVILRISSIPLETVIISKDLTKYYKNGSQFDVVLKDVLGNVLVGKIVKITINGVTYNKITNDKGEARLSINLFPGVYNITVLFEDDGNYVKSLNTNKIVVLSKIITKFVDNNKFIVKLVNDDGTPKTNASLAIIANGVQYNRITNGSGEARLNVRLNPNNYIFAVTDGQEVVSSSVNVLSTIETSDISMFYKDGTRFAAKLYDSNGKIVSNKEVAITVNGVTYNKLTDSNGVAYLNINLNPGVYGISASYDGKTVYNTISIAAMPVTIVSSSVNIQQGTFYNVKFSDALSNPIIGQKVGMLVNGVMYYRETDDLGVASLKINLNPGHYMITSGLLSNAYEAKTMNNIITVSGGYLWGLINVYY
;
A
#
# COMPACT_ATOMS: atom_id res chain seq x y z
N ASN A 1 33.44 -53.38 -42.09
CA ASN A 1 34.06 -53.30 -43.43
C ASN A 1 33.89 -51.91 -44.01
N ILE A 2 34.96 -51.36 -44.60
CA ILE A 2 34.92 -50.12 -45.36
C ILE A 2 34.76 -50.49 -46.84
N LYS A 3 33.80 -49.82 -47.47
CA LYS A 3 33.48 -50.02 -48.86
C LYS A 3 33.49 -48.70 -49.63
N ASP A 4 33.91 -48.79 -50.88
CA ASP A 4 33.71 -47.73 -51.86
C ASP A 4 32.19 -47.55 -52.13
N ASN A 5 31.65 -46.33 -51.92
CA ASN A 5 30.20 -46.06 -51.99
C ASN A 5 29.67 -46.22 -53.47
N LYS A 6 30.53 -46.13 -54.50
CA LYS A 6 30.12 -46.23 -55.94
C LYS A 6 30.18 -47.66 -56.44
N THR A 7 31.21 -48.38 -56.03
CA THR A 7 31.45 -49.72 -56.54
C THR A 7 30.99 -50.86 -55.64
N GLY A 8 30.79 -50.55 -54.33
CA GLY A 8 30.48 -51.54 -53.30
C GLY A 8 31.67 -52.45 -52.93
N LEU A 9 32.83 -52.23 -53.53
CA LEU A 9 34.02 -53.06 -53.26
C LEU A 9 34.71 -52.67 -51.97
N ALA A 10 35.39 -53.59 -51.34
CA ALA A 10 36.16 -53.34 -50.16
C ALA A 10 37.32 -52.38 -50.46
N VAL A 11 37.55 -51.38 -49.57
CA VAL A 11 38.71 -50.49 -49.58
C VAL A 11 39.92 -51.35 -49.08
N ASP A 12 41.02 -51.32 -49.81
CA ASP A 12 42.17 -52.15 -49.56
C ASP A 12 43.38 -51.49 -48.94
N PHE A 13 43.32 -50.18 -48.70
CA PHE A 13 44.38 -49.44 -48.02
C PHE A 13 43.85 -48.12 -47.31
N GLY A 14 44.62 -47.59 -46.39
CA GLY A 14 44.24 -46.45 -45.55
C GLY A 14 44.27 -46.82 -44.06
N ILE A 15 43.87 -45.92 -43.23
CA ILE A 15 43.84 -46.10 -41.78
C ILE A 15 42.42 -46.00 -41.25
N VAL A 16 42.05 -46.99 -40.44
CA VAL A 16 40.80 -46.98 -39.66
C VAL A 16 41.08 -46.85 -38.18
N GLU A 17 40.47 -45.86 -37.58
CA GLU A 17 40.47 -45.63 -36.15
C GLU A 17 39.14 -46.01 -35.54
N ILE A 18 39.19 -46.68 -34.38
CA ILE A 18 37.98 -47.04 -33.60
C ILE A 18 38.07 -46.30 -32.26
N TYR A 19 36.99 -45.63 -31.94
CA TYR A 19 36.87 -44.88 -30.69
C TYR A 19 35.76 -45.45 -29.82
N LEU A 20 35.98 -45.43 -28.51
CA LEU A 20 34.97 -45.71 -27.49
C LEU A 20 34.81 -44.46 -26.62
N ASN A 21 33.61 -43.85 -26.65
CA ASN A 21 33.34 -42.58 -25.96
C ASN A 21 34.40 -41.51 -26.26
N ASN A 22 34.71 -41.28 -27.53
CA ASN A 22 35.73 -40.37 -28.07
C ASN A 22 37.21 -40.68 -27.67
N LYS A 23 37.47 -41.80 -26.99
CA LYS A 23 38.82 -42.28 -26.71
C LYS A 23 39.26 -43.27 -27.78
N LEU A 24 40.37 -43.02 -28.43
CA LEU A 24 40.94 -43.96 -29.42
C LEU A 24 41.30 -45.30 -28.76
N ILE A 25 40.75 -46.39 -29.24
CA ILE A 25 40.98 -47.77 -28.73
C ILE A 25 41.71 -48.67 -29.75
N SER A 26 41.68 -48.30 -31.03
CA SER A 26 42.40 -49.02 -32.06
C SER A 26 42.66 -48.15 -33.29
N SER A 27 43.84 -48.30 -33.89
CA SER A 27 44.21 -47.74 -35.18
C SER A 27 44.85 -48.86 -36.03
N ASN A 28 44.25 -49.14 -37.19
CA ASN A 28 44.66 -50.28 -38.03
C ASN A 28 44.79 -49.84 -39.47
N ASN A 29 45.70 -50.46 -40.21
CA ASN A 29 45.75 -50.37 -41.65
C ASN A 29 44.62 -51.23 -42.29
N VAL A 30 43.97 -50.66 -43.28
CA VAL A 30 42.95 -51.38 -44.08
C VAL A 30 43.63 -52.23 -45.06
N THR A 31 43.25 -53.55 -45.15
CA THR A 31 43.82 -54.52 -45.99
C THR A 31 42.75 -55.25 -46.88
N GLY A 32 41.58 -54.64 -47.06
CA GLY A 32 40.43 -55.24 -47.72
C GLY A 32 39.66 -56.23 -46.85
N LEU A 33 40.22 -56.61 -45.71
CA LEU A 33 39.57 -57.55 -44.78
C LEU A 33 38.77 -56.80 -43.69
N ALA A 34 37.93 -57.57 -43.02
CA ALA A 34 37.17 -57.02 -41.86
C ALA A 34 38.13 -56.73 -40.71
N ILE A 35 38.01 -55.53 -40.12
CA ILE A 35 38.73 -55.15 -38.91
C ILE A 35 37.78 -55.44 -37.74
N SER A 36 38.26 -56.18 -36.75
CA SER A 36 37.53 -56.49 -35.53
C SER A 36 38.35 -56.09 -34.33
N LYS A 37 37.70 -55.59 -33.29
CA LYS A 37 38.27 -55.20 -32.02
C LYS A 37 37.37 -55.62 -30.87
N SER A 38 37.87 -56.45 -29.98
CA SER A 38 37.16 -56.70 -28.71
C SER A 38 37.24 -55.50 -27.79
N ILE A 39 36.13 -55.17 -27.21
CA ILE A 39 35.97 -54.04 -26.30
C ILE A 39 35.49 -54.57 -24.96
N THR A 40 36.25 -54.27 -23.90
CA THR A 40 35.78 -54.48 -22.53
C THR A 40 35.02 -53.23 -22.11
N VAL A 41 33.79 -53.39 -21.68
CA VAL A 41 32.92 -52.30 -21.22
C VAL A 41 32.76 -52.35 -19.70
N ASP A 42 32.67 -51.20 -19.10
CA ASP A 42 32.33 -51.03 -17.68
C ASP A 42 30.82 -51.16 -17.52
N GLU A 43 30.37 -52.24 -16.89
CA GLU A 43 28.94 -52.49 -16.67
C GLU A 43 28.22 -51.46 -15.78
N SER A 44 28.94 -50.52 -15.16
CA SER A 44 28.35 -49.38 -14.46
C SER A 44 27.78 -48.30 -15.39
N LYS A 45 28.09 -48.36 -16.68
CA LYS A 45 27.62 -47.37 -17.68
C LYS A 45 26.50 -47.94 -18.54
N SER A 46 25.43 -47.19 -18.69
CA SER A 46 24.23 -47.60 -19.45
C SER A 46 24.46 -47.72 -20.95
N PHE A 47 25.44 -47.01 -21.49
CA PHE A 47 25.74 -47.05 -22.93
C PHE A 47 27.17 -46.60 -23.25
N TYR A 48 27.61 -46.95 -24.44
CA TYR A 48 28.88 -46.54 -25.03
C TYR A 48 28.65 -46.06 -26.47
N ASN A 49 29.30 -44.96 -26.84
CA ASN A 49 29.37 -44.50 -28.22
C ASN A 49 30.61 -45.12 -28.89
N ILE A 50 30.40 -45.94 -29.89
CA ILE A 50 31.46 -46.53 -30.70
C ILE A 50 31.49 -45.77 -32.02
N SER A 51 32.60 -45.09 -32.31
CA SER A 51 32.81 -44.39 -33.58
C SER A 51 33.94 -45.04 -34.37
N VAL A 52 33.74 -45.21 -35.65
CA VAL A 52 34.74 -45.73 -36.60
C VAL A 52 35.02 -44.62 -37.62
N ILE A 53 36.29 -44.25 -37.75
CA ILE A 53 36.73 -43.22 -38.67
C ILE A 53 37.73 -43.81 -39.63
N TYR A 54 37.43 -43.74 -40.92
CA TYR A 54 38.38 -43.99 -41.97
C TYR A 54 39.04 -42.64 -42.34
N LYS A 55 40.38 -42.56 -42.28
CA LYS A 55 41.15 -41.30 -42.43
C LYS A 55 41.32 -40.88 -43.90
N GLY A 56 40.76 -41.57 -44.80
CA GLY A 56 40.92 -41.28 -46.22
C GLY A 56 42.35 -41.54 -46.72
N ASN A 57 42.56 -41.31 -47.99
CA ASN A 57 43.84 -41.32 -48.65
C ASN A 57 43.73 -40.58 -50.01
N ASN A 58 44.77 -40.68 -50.89
CA ASN A 58 44.76 -40.03 -52.22
C ASN A 58 43.68 -40.56 -53.18
N LYS A 59 43.07 -41.70 -52.91
CA LYS A 59 42.02 -42.32 -53.74
C LYS A 59 40.65 -42.25 -53.15
N TYR A 60 40.52 -42.28 -51.81
CA TYR A 60 39.26 -42.33 -51.07
C TYR A 60 39.19 -41.21 -50.06
N ALA A 61 38.03 -40.55 -50.01
CA ALA A 61 37.76 -39.54 -48.99
C ALA A 61 37.64 -40.17 -47.59
N ASP A 62 37.86 -39.38 -46.55
CA ASP A 62 37.57 -39.77 -45.18
C ASP A 62 36.07 -40.05 -44.98
N SER A 63 35.77 -40.92 -44.05
CA SER A 63 34.38 -41.24 -43.68
C SER A 63 34.30 -41.71 -42.24
N SER A 64 33.16 -41.52 -41.64
CA SER A 64 32.90 -41.94 -40.26
C SER A 64 31.51 -42.57 -40.12
N ASN A 65 31.39 -43.44 -39.17
CA ASN A 65 30.10 -43.95 -38.70
C ASN A 65 30.16 -44.18 -37.19
N SER A 66 29.02 -44.11 -36.53
CA SER A 66 28.93 -44.34 -35.09
C SER A 66 27.69 -45.17 -34.77
N VAL A 67 27.82 -45.91 -33.66
CA VAL A 67 26.74 -46.75 -33.11
C VAL A 67 26.76 -46.66 -31.60
N ILE A 68 25.61 -46.68 -30.99
CA ILE A 68 25.46 -46.73 -29.53
C ILE A 68 25.29 -48.19 -29.11
N LEU A 69 26.22 -48.66 -28.27
CA LEU A 69 26.11 -49.93 -27.57
C LEU A 69 25.41 -49.72 -26.24
N ARG A 70 24.25 -50.29 -26.04
CA ARG A 70 23.51 -50.26 -24.79
C ARG A 70 23.83 -51.50 -23.95
N ILE A 71 24.05 -51.27 -22.65
CA ILE A 71 24.11 -52.34 -21.64
C ILE A 71 22.69 -52.54 -21.12
N SER A 72 22.04 -53.61 -21.54
CA SER A 72 20.61 -53.85 -21.29
C SER A 72 20.23 -54.08 -19.82
N SER A 73 21.19 -54.43 -18.98
CA SER A 73 21.00 -54.63 -17.53
C SER A 73 20.95 -53.32 -16.72
N ILE A 74 21.31 -52.19 -17.35
CA ILE A 74 21.34 -50.90 -16.66
C ILE A 74 20.23 -50.00 -17.21
N PRO A 75 19.33 -49.48 -16.35
CA PRO A 75 18.30 -48.51 -16.75
C PRO A 75 18.92 -47.24 -17.35
N LEU A 76 18.34 -46.73 -18.46
CA LEU A 76 18.76 -45.47 -19.06
C LEU A 76 18.23 -44.30 -18.27
N GLU A 77 19.06 -43.27 -18.07
CA GLU A 77 18.61 -42.00 -17.56
C GLU A 77 17.58 -41.36 -18.47
N THR A 78 16.68 -40.56 -17.90
CA THR A 78 15.63 -39.86 -18.64
C THR A 78 15.73 -38.36 -18.46
N VAL A 79 15.16 -37.62 -19.40
CA VAL A 79 15.08 -36.17 -19.42
C VAL A 79 13.63 -35.77 -19.68
N ILE A 80 13.11 -34.93 -18.76
CA ILE A 80 11.82 -34.26 -18.93
C ILE A 80 12.08 -32.88 -19.51
N ILE A 81 11.51 -32.60 -20.68
CA ILE A 81 11.57 -31.30 -21.35
C ILE A 81 10.19 -30.63 -21.18
N SER A 82 10.15 -29.54 -20.49
CA SER A 82 8.96 -28.69 -20.33
C SER A 82 9.40 -27.24 -20.10
N LYS A 83 8.50 -26.29 -20.28
CA LYS A 83 8.78 -24.85 -20.15
C LYS A 83 7.73 -24.17 -19.27
N ASP A 84 8.09 -23.01 -18.73
CA ASP A 84 7.14 -22.13 -18.08
C ASP A 84 5.99 -21.77 -19.03
N LEU A 85 4.79 -21.66 -18.48
CA LEU A 85 3.59 -21.29 -19.24
C LEU A 85 2.98 -20.02 -18.64
N THR A 86 2.83 -18.99 -19.48
CA THR A 86 2.00 -17.82 -19.17
C THR A 86 0.77 -17.86 -20.06
N LYS A 87 -0.40 -17.77 -19.46
CA LYS A 87 -1.68 -17.84 -20.18
C LYS A 87 -2.75 -16.96 -19.52
N TYR A 88 -3.76 -16.58 -20.28
CA TYR A 88 -4.97 -15.97 -19.70
C TYR A 88 -5.92 -17.04 -19.14
N TYR A 89 -6.72 -16.63 -18.17
CA TYR A 89 -7.72 -17.49 -17.53
C TYR A 89 -8.64 -18.12 -18.57
N LYS A 90 -8.74 -19.47 -18.55
CA LYS A 90 -9.57 -20.27 -19.47
C LYS A 90 -9.32 -20.05 -20.97
N ASN A 91 -8.12 -19.66 -21.39
CA ASN A 91 -7.81 -19.46 -22.82
C ASN A 91 -7.48 -20.76 -23.59
N GLY A 92 -7.62 -21.94 -23.00
CA GLY A 92 -7.41 -23.22 -23.68
C GLY A 92 -5.96 -23.68 -23.81
N SER A 93 -4.94 -22.83 -23.53
CA SER A 93 -3.53 -23.25 -23.57
C SER A 93 -3.25 -24.38 -22.56
N GLN A 94 -2.41 -25.30 -22.97
CA GLN A 94 -2.03 -26.49 -22.19
C GLN A 94 -0.56 -26.38 -21.78
N PHE A 95 -0.21 -27.07 -20.71
CA PHE A 95 1.17 -27.28 -20.31
C PHE A 95 1.67 -28.56 -21.00
N ASP A 96 2.74 -28.42 -21.79
CA ASP A 96 3.32 -29.48 -22.60
C ASP A 96 4.58 -30.04 -21.93
N VAL A 97 4.70 -31.38 -21.98
CA VAL A 97 5.82 -32.16 -21.46
C VAL A 97 6.29 -33.11 -22.52
N VAL A 98 7.61 -33.26 -22.71
CA VAL A 98 8.21 -34.27 -23.53
C VAL A 98 9.15 -35.11 -22.68
N LEU A 99 8.99 -36.42 -22.70
CA LEU A 99 9.86 -37.37 -22.01
C LEU A 99 10.76 -38.07 -23.02
N LYS A 100 12.08 -38.03 -22.78
CA LYS A 100 13.11 -38.69 -23.61
C LYS A 100 14.09 -39.47 -22.73
N ASP A 101 14.79 -40.41 -23.33
CA ASP A 101 16.02 -40.92 -22.72
C ASP A 101 17.22 -39.98 -22.99
N VAL A 102 18.35 -40.23 -22.34
CA VAL A 102 19.58 -39.44 -22.53
C VAL A 102 20.18 -39.56 -23.94
N LEU A 103 19.76 -40.52 -24.72
CA LEU A 103 20.17 -40.69 -26.13
C LEU A 103 19.30 -39.86 -27.08
N GLY A 104 18.26 -39.22 -26.57
CA GLY A 104 17.35 -38.37 -27.34
C GLY A 104 16.13 -39.10 -27.90
N ASN A 105 15.97 -40.41 -27.66
CA ASN A 105 14.79 -41.16 -28.11
C ASN A 105 13.57 -40.76 -27.26
N VAL A 106 12.45 -40.57 -27.92
CA VAL A 106 11.17 -40.26 -27.23
C VAL A 106 10.64 -41.52 -26.54
N LEU A 107 10.10 -41.36 -25.32
CA LEU A 107 9.55 -42.46 -24.55
C LEU A 107 8.02 -42.49 -24.67
N VAL A 108 7.52 -43.45 -25.41
CA VAL A 108 6.10 -43.65 -25.75
C VAL A 108 5.41 -44.50 -24.70
N GLY A 109 4.15 -44.20 -24.39
CA GLY A 109 3.30 -44.98 -23.48
C GLY A 109 3.74 -44.95 -22.03
N LYS A 110 4.59 -43.99 -21.63
CA LYS A 110 5.07 -43.84 -20.25
C LYS A 110 4.17 -42.91 -19.45
N ILE A 111 4.00 -43.24 -18.15
CA ILE A 111 3.23 -42.39 -17.23
C ILE A 111 4.14 -41.31 -16.68
N VAL A 112 3.75 -40.01 -16.85
CA VAL A 112 4.32 -38.88 -16.16
C VAL A 112 3.31 -38.31 -15.16
N LYS A 113 3.75 -38.11 -13.96
CA LYS A 113 2.95 -37.48 -12.86
C LYS A 113 3.16 -35.98 -12.87
N ILE A 114 2.11 -35.24 -13.21
CA ILE A 114 2.14 -33.76 -13.25
C ILE A 114 1.39 -33.27 -12.04
N THR A 115 2.10 -32.58 -11.12
CA THR A 115 1.53 -32.04 -9.90
C THR A 115 1.48 -30.52 -9.95
N ILE A 116 0.30 -29.96 -9.75
CA ILE A 116 0.07 -28.50 -9.68
C ILE A 116 -1.03 -28.21 -8.65
N ASN A 117 -0.85 -27.15 -7.85
CA ASN A 117 -1.81 -26.73 -6.82
C ASN A 117 -2.26 -27.88 -5.90
N GLY A 118 -1.33 -28.76 -5.51
CA GLY A 118 -1.57 -29.91 -4.64
C GLY A 118 -2.27 -31.10 -5.28
N VAL A 119 -2.62 -31.03 -6.58
CA VAL A 119 -3.28 -32.12 -7.31
C VAL A 119 -2.31 -32.76 -8.30
N THR A 120 -2.24 -34.08 -8.28
CA THR A 120 -1.41 -34.89 -9.20
C THR A 120 -2.26 -35.53 -10.30
N TYR A 121 -1.83 -35.35 -11.54
CA TYR A 121 -2.44 -35.88 -12.75
C TYR A 121 -1.50 -36.86 -13.39
N ASN A 122 -1.93 -38.11 -13.56
CA ASN A 122 -1.20 -39.10 -14.35
C ASN A 122 -1.51 -38.91 -15.84
N LYS A 123 -0.49 -38.65 -16.64
CA LYS A 123 -0.60 -38.47 -18.07
C LYS A 123 0.28 -39.52 -18.78
N ILE A 124 -0.20 -40.04 -19.90
CA ILE A 124 0.53 -41.01 -20.70
C ILE A 124 1.15 -40.30 -21.90
N THR A 125 2.43 -40.57 -22.19
CA THR A 125 3.14 -40.01 -23.34
C THR A 125 2.65 -40.62 -24.63
N ASN A 126 2.41 -39.78 -25.67
CA ASN A 126 2.01 -40.21 -27.04
C ASN A 126 3.19 -40.66 -27.86
N ASP A 127 2.98 -40.92 -29.17
CA ASP A 127 3.99 -41.40 -30.14
C ASP A 127 5.18 -40.41 -30.31
N LYS A 128 5.04 -39.17 -29.87
CA LYS A 128 6.11 -38.15 -29.84
C LYS A 128 6.75 -38.01 -28.49
N GLY A 129 6.40 -38.88 -27.53
CA GLY A 129 6.83 -38.74 -26.14
C GLY A 129 6.19 -37.55 -25.38
N GLU A 130 5.09 -36.99 -25.91
CA GLU A 130 4.44 -35.80 -25.36
C GLU A 130 3.30 -36.19 -24.42
N ALA A 131 3.17 -35.43 -23.32
CA ALA A 131 2.02 -35.46 -22.44
C ALA A 131 1.55 -34.02 -22.19
N ARG A 132 0.24 -33.81 -22.03
CA ARG A 132 -0.36 -32.48 -21.91
C ARG A 132 -1.31 -32.37 -20.73
N LEU A 133 -1.31 -31.21 -20.07
CA LEU A 133 -2.23 -30.90 -19.00
C LEU A 133 -2.93 -29.57 -19.28
N SER A 134 -4.27 -29.59 -19.33
CA SER A 134 -5.08 -28.37 -19.40
C SER A 134 -5.06 -27.65 -18.03
N ILE A 135 -4.72 -26.37 -18.03
CA ILE A 135 -4.64 -25.55 -16.82
C ILE A 135 -5.90 -24.71 -16.71
N ASN A 136 -6.76 -25.05 -15.73
CA ASN A 136 -8.03 -24.36 -15.45
C ASN A 136 -8.04 -23.70 -14.06
N LEU A 137 -6.87 -23.32 -13.57
CA LEU A 137 -6.71 -22.63 -12.28
C LEU A 137 -7.09 -21.16 -12.41
N PHE A 138 -7.52 -20.56 -11.29
CA PHE A 138 -7.76 -19.12 -11.20
C PHE A 138 -6.49 -18.30 -11.48
N PRO A 139 -6.60 -17.01 -11.79
CA PRO A 139 -5.44 -16.13 -11.93
C PRO A 139 -4.51 -16.21 -10.72
N GLY A 140 -3.22 -16.36 -11.01
CA GLY A 140 -2.21 -16.55 -9.97
C GLY A 140 -0.93 -17.17 -10.54
N VAL A 141 0.00 -17.44 -9.65
CA VAL A 141 1.30 -18.03 -9.95
C VAL A 141 1.39 -19.37 -9.23
N TYR A 142 1.71 -20.42 -9.98
CA TYR A 142 1.74 -21.79 -9.48
C TYR A 142 3.05 -22.46 -9.87
N ASN A 143 3.61 -23.26 -8.98
CA ASN A 143 4.68 -24.20 -9.34
C ASN A 143 4.06 -25.49 -9.83
N ILE A 144 4.60 -26.03 -10.92
CA ILE A 144 4.20 -27.31 -11.50
C ILE A 144 5.41 -28.22 -11.53
N THR A 145 5.27 -29.43 -11.06
CA THR A 145 6.30 -30.46 -11.08
C THR A 145 5.89 -31.62 -11.97
N VAL A 146 6.83 -32.13 -12.74
CA VAL A 146 6.66 -33.28 -13.57
C VAL A 146 7.62 -34.37 -13.10
N LEU A 147 7.11 -35.51 -12.72
CA LEU A 147 7.86 -36.65 -12.25
C LEU A 147 7.61 -37.84 -13.20
N PHE A 148 8.68 -38.41 -13.74
CA PHE A 148 8.70 -39.78 -14.28
C PHE A 148 9.33 -40.66 -13.21
N GLU A 149 8.66 -41.74 -12.81
CA GLU A 149 9.19 -42.72 -11.86
C GLU A 149 10.00 -43.78 -12.57
N ASP A 150 10.92 -44.39 -11.84
CA ASP A 150 11.69 -45.56 -12.32
C ASP A 150 10.73 -46.69 -12.75
N ASP A 151 10.97 -47.30 -13.92
CA ASP A 151 10.18 -48.39 -14.43
C ASP A 151 11.01 -49.66 -14.71
N GLY A 152 12.24 -49.71 -14.18
CA GLY A 152 13.18 -50.79 -14.37
C GLY A 152 13.99 -50.74 -15.68
N ASN A 153 13.51 -50.08 -16.72
CA ASN A 153 14.23 -49.80 -17.96
C ASN A 153 14.77 -48.39 -18.06
N TYR A 154 14.18 -47.49 -17.30
CA TYR A 154 14.46 -46.06 -17.31
C TYR A 154 14.50 -45.51 -15.89
N VAL A 155 15.51 -44.68 -15.58
CA VAL A 155 15.69 -44.05 -14.29
C VAL A 155 14.72 -42.87 -14.15
N LYS A 156 14.23 -42.63 -12.93
CA LYS A 156 13.35 -41.52 -12.63
C LYS A 156 13.96 -40.16 -13.02
N SER A 157 13.11 -39.23 -13.42
CA SER A 157 13.48 -37.83 -13.64
C SER A 157 12.42 -36.88 -13.13
N LEU A 158 12.84 -35.67 -12.76
CA LEU A 158 11.99 -34.63 -12.24
C LEU A 158 12.30 -33.30 -12.93
N ASN A 159 11.27 -32.55 -13.28
CA ASN A 159 11.40 -31.15 -13.73
C ASN A 159 10.36 -30.26 -13.04
N THR A 160 10.70 -28.99 -12.85
CA THR A 160 9.81 -28.01 -12.22
C THR A 160 9.74 -26.76 -13.09
N ASN A 161 8.53 -26.26 -13.29
CA ASN A 161 8.25 -25.05 -14.06
C ASN A 161 7.29 -24.12 -13.31
N LYS A 162 7.11 -22.93 -13.85
CA LYS A 162 6.20 -21.92 -13.36
C LYS A 162 5.02 -21.77 -14.32
N ILE A 163 3.81 -21.77 -13.76
CA ILE A 163 2.58 -21.46 -14.49
C ILE A 163 2.08 -20.11 -14.00
N VAL A 164 1.90 -19.16 -14.92
CA VAL A 164 1.29 -17.85 -14.63
C VAL A 164 -0.05 -17.80 -15.35
N VAL A 165 -1.13 -17.74 -14.59
CA VAL A 165 -2.48 -17.52 -15.11
C VAL A 165 -2.84 -16.05 -14.89
N LEU A 166 -3.00 -15.33 -15.99
CA LEU A 166 -3.36 -13.90 -15.99
C LEU A 166 -4.88 -13.75 -15.95
N SER A 167 -5.36 -12.77 -15.20
CA SER A 167 -6.75 -12.32 -15.28
C SER A 167 -7.03 -11.67 -16.63
N LYS A 168 -8.24 -11.88 -17.16
CA LYS A 168 -8.78 -11.13 -18.30
C LYS A 168 -9.39 -9.79 -17.88
N ILE A 169 -9.57 -9.57 -16.58
CA ILE A 169 -10.09 -8.34 -15.99
C ILE A 169 -8.93 -7.58 -15.37
N ILE A 170 -8.61 -6.41 -15.89
CA ILE A 170 -7.56 -5.52 -15.40
C ILE A 170 -8.22 -4.28 -14.83
N THR A 171 -7.92 -3.92 -13.59
CA THR A 171 -8.52 -2.78 -12.90
C THR A 171 -7.50 -1.72 -12.56
N LYS A 172 -7.91 -0.45 -12.60
CA LYS A 172 -7.11 0.69 -12.20
C LYS A 172 -8.00 1.78 -11.60
N PHE A 173 -7.59 2.34 -10.47
CA PHE A 173 -8.19 3.54 -9.89
C PHE A 173 -7.28 4.74 -10.14
N VAL A 174 -7.81 5.81 -10.73
CA VAL A 174 -7.03 6.99 -11.12
C VAL A 174 -7.78 8.27 -10.74
N ASP A 175 -7.05 9.36 -10.63
CA ASP A 175 -7.55 10.71 -10.35
C ASP A 175 -8.48 10.74 -9.12
N ASN A 176 -8.30 9.81 -8.17
CA ASN A 176 -9.10 9.70 -6.93
C ASN A 176 -10.64 9.66 -7.16
N ASN A 177 -11.10 9.47 -8.39
CA ASN A 177 -12.51 9.49 -8.75
C ASN A 177 -12.90 8.61 -9.93
N LYS A 178 -11.95 7.94 -10.61
CA LYS A 178 -12.24 7.11 -11.79
C LYS A 178 -11.74 5.69 -11.57
N PHE A 179 -12.66 4.76 -11.56
CA PHE A 179 -12.35 3.34 -11.61
C PHE A 179 -12.47 2.84 -13.05
N ILE A 180 -11.36 2.35 -13.59
CA ILE A 180 -11.25 1.86 -14.97
C ILE A 180 -11.09 0.37 -14.93
N VAL A 181 -11.88 -0.33 -15.73
CA VAL A 181 -11.81 -1.77 -15.96
C VAL A 181 -11.49 -2.00 -17.42
N LYS A 182 -10.45 -2.78 -17.70
CA LYS A 182 -10.12 -3.24 -19.05
C LYS A 182 -10.36 -4.74 -19.14
N LEU A 183 -11.12 -5.17 -20.14
CA LEU A 183 -11.29 -6.58 -20.50
C LEU A 183 -10.42 -6.92 -21.69
N VAL A 184 -9.83 -8.12 -21.65
CA VAL A 184 -9.06 -8.68 -22.77
C VAL A 184 -9.60 -10.03 -23.20
N ASN A 185 -9.34 -10.38 -24.47
CA ASN A 185 -9.60 -11.67 -25.07
C ASN A 185 -8.54 -12.71 -24.63
N ASP A 186 -8.66 -13.94 -25.11
CA ASP A 186 -7.76 -15.07 -24.83
C ASP A 186 -6.31 -14.83 -25.27
N ASP A 187 -6.11 -13.95 -26.23
CA ASP A 187 -4.80 -13.54 -26.77
C ASP A 187 -4.27 -12.22 -26.17
N GLY A 188 -5.01 -11.61 -25.22
CA GLY A 188 -4.64 -10.34 -24.59
C GLY A 188 -5.09 -9.09 -25.36
N THR A 189 -5.70 -9.23 -26.53
CA THR A 189 -6.28 -8.10 -27.27
C THR A 189 -7.48 -7.51 -26.53
N PRO A 190 -7.82 -6.22 -26.72
CA PRO A 190 -8.98 -5.59 -26.09
C PRO A 190 -10.29 -6.33 -26.43
N LYS A 191 -11.10 -6.64 -25.40
CA LYS A 191 -12.45 -7.21 -25.57
C LYS A 191 -13.47 -6.09 -25.60
N THR A 192 -13.96 -5.76 -26.80
CA THR A 192 -14.89 -4.64 -27.05
C THR A 192 -16.34 -5.05 -26.94
N ASN A 193 -17.25 -4.10 -26.68
CA ASN A 193 -18.70 -4.31 -26.55
C ASN A 193 -19.08 -5.44 -25.57
N ALA A 194 -18.23 -5.73 -24.61
CA ALA A 194 -18.46 -6.76 -23.60
C ALA A 194 -19.14 -6.17 -22.37
N SER A 195 -20.16 -6.86 -21.88
CA SER A 195 -20.85 -6.50 -20.64
C SER A 195 -20.02 -6.94 -19.43
N LEU A 196 -19.99 -6.08 -18.39
CA LEU A 196 -19.40 -6.38 -17.09
C LEU A 196 -20.20 -5.71 -15.98
N ALA A 197 -20.12 -6.25 -14.77
CA ALA A 197 -20.65 -5.65 -13.57
C ALA A 197 -19.52 -5.20 -12.65
N ILE A 198 -19.63 -3.95 -12.14
CA ILE A 198 -18.76 -3.40 -11.10
C ILE A 198 -19.62 -3.28 -9.83
N ILE A 199 -19.21 -3.92 -8.76
CA ILE A 199 -19.85 -3.82 -7.44
C ILE A 199 -18.98 -2.91 -6.58
N ALA A 200 -19.49 -1.73 -6.26
CA ALA A 200 -18.80 -0.70 -5.50
C ALA A 200 -19.67 -0.27 -4.32
N ASN A 201 -19.14 -0.37 -3.10
CA ASN A 201 -19.86 -0.01 -1.87
C ASN A 201 -21.29 -0.62 -1.79
N GLY A 202 -21.40 -1.92 -2.13
CA GLY A 202 -22.66 -2.66 -2.11
C GLY A 202 -23.61 -2.39 -3.29
N VAL A 203 -23.27 -1.49 -4.20
CA VAL A 203 -24.09 -1.15 -5.37
C VAL A 203 -23.48 -1.75 -6.64
N GLN A 204 -24.31 -2.41 -7.46
CA GLN A 204 -23.90 -2.95 -8.75
C GLN A 204 -24.12 -1.96 -9.89
N TYR A 205 -23.09 -1.78 -10.69
CA TYR A 205 -23.09 -0.93 -11.89
C TYR A 205 -22.76 -1.78 -13.11
N ASN A 206 -23.72 -1.96 -14.01
CA ASN A 206 -23.48 -2.63 -15.28
C ASN A 206 -22.85 -1.67 -16.28
N ARG A 207 -21.81 -2.11 -16.97
CA ARG A 207 -21.03 -1.33 -17.94
C ARG A 207 -20.75 -2.17 -19.18
N ILE A 208 -20.47 -1.50 -20.28
CA ILE A 208 -20.07 -2.10 -21.55
C ILE A 208 -18.70 -1.52 -21.92
N THR A 209 -17.78 -2.38 -22.37
CA THR A 209 -16.45 -1.96 -22.79
C THR A 209 -16.48 -1.22 -24.14
N ASN A 210 -15.67 -0.18 -24.27
CA ASN A 210 -15.49 0.60 -25.49
C ASN A 210 -14.56 -0.09 -26.51
N GLY A 211 -14.18 0.62 -27.58
CA GLY A 211 -13.25 0.13 -28.61
C GLY A 211 -11.84 -0.21 -28.12
N SER A 212 -11.43 0.25 -26.93
CA SER A 212 -10.16 -0.10 -26.30
C SER A 212 -10.31 -1.21 -25.23
N GLY A 213 -11.49 -1.83 -25.14
CA GLY A 213 -11.81 -2.83 -24.13
C GLY A 213 -12.00 -2.25 -22.72
N GLU A 214 -12.21 -0.93 -22.59
CA GLU A 214 -12.33 -0.25 -21.31
C GLU A 214 -13.78 0.09 -20.97
N ALA A 215 -14.11 -0.07 -19.68
CA ALA A 215 -15.32 0.47 -19.06
C ALA A 215 -14.95 1.34 -17.86
N ARG A 216 -15.74 2.36 -17.55
CA ARG A 216 -15.41 3.35 -16.52
C ARG A 216 -16.57 3.55 -15.56
N LEU A 217 -16.21 3.72 -14.27
CA LEU A 217 -17.13 4.13 -13.20
C LEU A 217 -16.57 5.38 -12.54
N ASN A 218 -17.36 6.47 -12.52
CA ASN A 218 -17.03 7.65 -11.71
C ASN A 218 -17.34 7.34 -10.24
N VAL A 219 -16.34 7.47 -9.38
CA VAL A 219 -16.43 7.18 -7.95
C VAL A 219 -16.66 8.48 -7.20
N ARG A 220 -17.78 8.57 -6.48
CA ARG A 220 -18.16 9.71 -5.62
C ARG A 220 -18.38 9.19 -4.21
N LEU A 221 -17.32 8.62 -3.61
CA LEU A 221 -17.34 8.08 -2.27
C LEU A 221 -16.55 8.99 -1.33
N ASN A 222 -16.88 8.94 -0.05
CA ASN A 222 -16.10 9.62 0.99
C ASN A 222 -14.70 9.01 1.09
N PRO A 223 -13.72 9.76 1.63
CA PRO A 223 -12.38 9.22 1.88
C PRO A 223 -12.42 7.96 2.73
N ASN A 224 -11.94 6.87 2.19
CA ASN A 224 -11.80 5.56 2.84
C ASN A 224 -11.18 4.54 1.88
N ASN A 225 -10.83 3.37 2.41
CA ASN A 225 -10.47 2.20 1.62
C ASN A 225 -11.73 1.38 1.32
N TYR A 226 -11.96 1.10 0.05
CA TYR A 226 -13.06 0.30 -0.45
C TYR A 226 -12.56 -0.92 -1.20
N ILE A 227 -13.33 -1.99 -1.19
CA ILE A 227 -13.12 -3.14 -2.07
C ILE A 227 -14.18 -3.10 -3.14
N PHE A 228 -13.76 -2.99 -4.40
CA PHE A 228 -14.63 -3.12 -5.56
C PHE A 228 -14.47 -4.53 -6.13
N ALA A 229 -15.57 -5.16 -6.50
CA ALA A 229 -15.57 -6.42 -7.23
C ALA A 229 -15.99 -6.18 -8.68
N VAL A 230 -15.32 -6.83 -9.62
CA VAL A 230 -15.64 -6.76 -11.06
C VAL A 230 -15.85 -8.16 -11.59
N THR A 231 -16.89 -8.36 -12.38
CA THR A 231 -17.14 -9.64 -13.04
C THR A 231 -17.63 -9.47 -14.48
N ASP A 232 -17.19 -10.34 -15.38
CA ASP A 232 -17.70 -10.51 -16.73
C ASP A 232 -18.63 -11.75 -16.84
N GLY A 233 -19.02 -12.33 -15.69
CA GLY A 233 -19.80 -13.56 -15.60
C GLY A 233 -18.97 -14.85 -15.59
N GLN A 234 -17.68 -14.79 -15.90
CA GLN A 234 -16.78 -15.96 -15.90
C GLN A 234 -15.70 -15.87 -14.82
N GLU A 235 -15.28 -14.66 -14.51
CA GLU A 235 -14.24 -14.34 -13.53
C GLU A 235 -14.75 -13.25 -12.58
N VAL A 236 -14.28 -13.28 -11.35
CA VAL A 236 -14.49 -12.19 -10.37
C VAL A 236 -13.13 -11.72 -9.89
N VAL A 237 -12.89 -10.41 -10.04
CA VAL A 237 -11.66 -9.76 -9.56
C VAL A 237 -12.03 -8.75 -8.49
N SER A 238 -11.36 -8.82 -7.35
CA SER A 238 -11.44 -7.80 -6.28
C SER A 238 -10.30 -6.80 -6.41
N SER A 239 -10.63 -5.52 -6.26
CA SER A 239 -9.67 -4.42 -6.37
C SER A 239 -9.81 -3.49 -5.16
N SER A 240 -8.69 -3.18 -4.51
CA SER A 240 -8.65 -2.16 -3.47
C SER A 240 -8.69 -0.77 -4.10
N VAL A 241 -9.60 0.08 -3.61
CA VAL A 241 -9.80 1.46 -4.06
C VAL A 241 -9.65 2.37 -2.86
N ASN A 242 -8.53 3.08 -2.78
CA ASN A 242 -8.27 4.06 -1.73
C ASN A 242 -8.72 5.44 -2.22
N VAL A 243 -9.84 5.94 -1.68
CA VAL A 243 -10.32 7.30 -1.92
C VAL A 243 -9.64 8.21 -0.90
N LEU A 244 -8.74 9.06 -1.37
CA LEU A 244 -7.99 9.99 -0.54
C LEU A 244 -8.85 11.18 -0.14
N SER A 245 -8.63 11.71 1.07
CA SER A 245 -9.16 13.02 1.44
C SER A 245 -8.47 14.10 0.63
N THR A 246 -9.29 15.00 0.06
CA THR A 246 -8.80 16.22 -0.58
C THR A 246 -8.84 17.41 0.38
N ILE A 247 -9.33 17.19 1.61
CA ILE A 247 -9.36 18.16 2.70
C ILE A 247 -8.66 17.56 3.92
N GLU A 248 -7.66 18.23 4.43
CA GLU A 248 -6.97 17.88 5.67
C GLU A 248 -7.33 18.90 6.74
N THR A 249 -7.85 18.45 7.88
CA THR A 249 -8.22 19.24 9.04
C THR A 249 -7.90 18.46 10.30
N SER A 250 -7.87 19.12 11.44
CA SER A 250 -7.70 18.50 12.76
C SER A 250 -8.63 19.09 13.81
N ASP A 251 -8.85 18.34 14.88
CA ASP A 251 -9.50 18.86 16.09
C ASP A 251 -8.67 19.99 16.68
N ILE A 252 -9.35 20.94 17.33
CA ILE A 252 -8.71 22.08 17.99
C ILE A 252 -9.01 22.04 19.49
N SER A 253 -7.96 22.25 20.28
CA SER A 253 -8.07 22.62 21.70
C SER A 253 -7.45 23.99 21.87
N MET A 254 -8.23 24.94 22.41
CA MET A 254 -7.83 26.34 22.55
C MET A 254 -8.38 26.96 23.83
N PHE A 255 -7.80 28.08 24.23
CA PHE A 255 -8.43 28.97 25.22
C PHE A 255 -9.28 30.03 24.55
N TYR A 256 -10.23 30.57 25.29
CA TYR A 256 -11.07 31.65 24.79
C TYR A 256 -10.23 32.82 24.25
N LYS A 257 -10.40 33.14 22.97
CA LYS A 257 -9.70 34.23 22.25
C LYS A 257 -8.17 34.19 22.31
N ASP A 258 -7.54 32.99 22.38
CA ASP A 258 -6.07 32.90 22.40
C ASP A 258 -5.42 33.08 21.02
N GLY A 259 -6.20 33.33 19.96
CA GLY A 259 -5.72 33.52 18.60
C GLY A 259 -5.61 32.24 17.76
N THR A 260 -5.90 31.10 18.32
CA THR A 260 -5.92 29.82 17.56
C THR A 260 -6.98 29.88 16.47
N ARG A 261 -6.63 29.36 15.29
CA ARG A 261 -7.48 29.32 14.10
C ARG A 261 -7.74 27.89 13.66
N PHE A 262 -8.93 27.63 13.16
CA PHE A 262 -9.20 26.41 12.41
C PHE A 262 -8.53 26.51 11.04
N ALA A 263 -7.85 25.45 10.63
CA ALA A 263 -7.16 25.35 9.35
C ALA A 263 -7.72 24.19 8.53
N ALA A 264 -8.08 24.46 7.28
CA ALA A 264 -8.47 23.44 6.30
C ALA A 264 -7.51 23.52 5.12
N LYS A 265 -6.73 22.45 4.90
CA LYS A 265 -5.76 22.37 3.83
C LYS A 265 -6.31 21.52 2.69
N LEU A 266 -6.18 22.04 1.47
CA LEU A 266 -6.68 21.36 0.27
C LEU A 266 -5.59 20.73 -0.56
N TYR A 267 -5.94 19.54 -1.10
CA TYR A 267 -5.14 18.80 -2.07
C TYR A 267 -5.99 18.44 -3.28
N ASP A 268 -5.37 18.32 -4.46
CA ASP A 268 -5.99 17.68 -5.62
C ASP A 268 -5.94 16.14 -5.49
N SER A 269 -6.49 15.47 -6.50
CA SER A 269 -6.53 14.00 -6.57
C SER A 269 -5.15 13.33 -6.60
N ASN A 270 -4.09 14.08 -6.86
CA ASN A 270 -2.70 13.60 -6.93
C ASN A 270 -1.90 13.97 -5.67
N GLY A 271 -2.55 14.57 -4.67
CA GLY A 271 -1.91 15.03 -3.42
C GLY A 271 -1.17 16.36 -3.56
N LYS A 272 -1.36 17.11 -4.66
CA LYS A 272 -0.77 18.43 -4.85
C LYS A 272 -1.62 19.48 -4.15
N ILE A 273 -0.97 20.46 -3.53
CA ILE A 273 -1.60 21.61 -2.85
C ILE A 273 -2.48 22.40 -3.82
N VAL A 274 -3.68 22.77 -3.35
CA VAL A 274 -4.65 23.55 -4.11
C VAL A 274 -4.85 24.92 -3.47
N SER A 275 -4.34 25.98 -4.10
CA SER A 275 -4.48 27.37 -3.66
C SER A 275 -5.61 28.12 -4.37
N ASN A 276 -6.03 29.23 -3.76
CA ASN A 276 -7.06 30.13 -4.29
C ASN A 276 -8.40 29.42 -4.61
N LYS A 277 -8.80 28.48 -3.72
CA LYS A 277 -10.08 27.77 -3.79
C LYS A 277 -10.89 28.04 -2.54
N GLU A 278 -12.20 28.18 -2.74
CA GLU A 278 -13.13 28.41 -1.66
C GLU A 278 -13.43 27.12 -0.89
N VAL A 279 -13.30 27.18 0.44
CA VAL A 279 -13.68 26.13 1.37
C VAL A 279 -14.84 26.67 2.22
N ALA A 280 -15.94 25.93 2.26
CA ALA A 280 -17.06 26.24 3.15
C ALA A 280 -16.79 25.63 4.53
N ILE A 281 -16.56 26.47 5.53
CA ILE A 281 -16.31 26.08 6.93
C ILE A 281 -17.56 26.40 7.74
N THR A 282 -18.18 25.39 8.34
CA THR A 282 -19.41 25.55 9.12
C THR A 282 -19.15 25.25 10.59
N VAL A 283 -19.48 26.19 11.46
CA VAL A 283 -19.38 26.03 12.90
C VAL A 283 -20.55 26.74 13.58
N ASN A 284 -21.11 26.14 14.62
CA ASN A 284 -22.25 26.67 15.38
C ASN A 284 -23.43 27.12 14.46
N GLY A 285 -23.71 26.36 13.39
CA GLY A 285 -24.77 26.62 12.41
C GLY A 285 -24.47 27.72 11.38
N VAL A 286 -23.31 28.39 11.45
CA VAL A 286 -22.91 29.45 10.50
C VAL A 286 -21.84 28.94 9.56
N THR A 287 -22.02 29.18 8.25
CA THR A 287 -21.04 28.84 7.22
C THR A 287 -20.22 30.04 6.79
N TYR A 288 -18.92 29.87 6.76
CA TYR A 288 -17.93 30.84 6.35
C TYR A 288 -17.16 30.34 5.13
N ASN A 289 -17.25 31.04 4.02
CA ASN A 289 -16.47 30.75 2.83
C ASN A 289 -15.08 31.39 2.93
N LYS A 290 -14.03 30.58 2.90
CA LYS A 290 -12.64 31.01 3.03
C LYS A 290 -11.83 30.52 1.84
N LEU A 291 -10.98 31.39 1.28
CA LEU A 291 -10.06 31.04 0.21
C LEU A 291 -8.78 30.43 0.79
N THR A 292 -8.29 29.38 0.12
CA THR A 292 -6.97 28.82 0.43
C THR A 292 -5.85 29.76 -0.02
N ASP A 293 -4.84 29.91 0.83
CA ASP A 293 -3.61 30.66 0.55
C ASP A 293 -2.66 29.92 -0.43
N SER A 294 -1.44 30.41 -0.62
CA SER A 294 -0.40 29.78 -1.46
C SER A 294 0.04 28.41 -0.96
N ASN A 295 -0.17 28.10 0.33
CA ASN A 295 0.11 26.81 0.95
C ASN A 295 -1.11 25.87 0.93
N GLY A 296 -2.19 26.29 0.27
CA GLY A 296 -3.44 25.54 0.15
C GLY A 296 -4.27 25.54 1.44
N VAL A 297 -4.07 26.49 2.38
CA VAL A 297 -4.74 26.51 3.68
C VAL A 297 -5.76 27.64 3.76
N ALA A 298 -6.99 27.30 4.11
CA ALA A 298 -8.05 28.22 4.46
C ALA A 298 -8.15 28.31 5.99
N TYR A 299 -8.17 29.53 6.53
CA TYR A 299 -8.24 29.77 7.97
C TYR A 299 -9.57 30.39 8.39
N LEU A 300 -10.08 29.91 9.54
CA LEU A 300 -11.20 30.54 10.25
C LEU A 300 -10.77 30.92 11.68
N ASN A 301 -10.89 32.19 12.04
CA ASN A 301 -10.73 32.64 13.41
C ASN A 301 -11.93 32.16 14.26
N ILE A 302 -11.65 31.61 15.43
CA ILE A 302 -12.66 31.09 16.35
C ILE A 302 -12.92 32.10 17.47
N ASN A 303 -14.15 32.64 17.47
CA ASN A 303 -14.59 33.66 18.45
C ASN A 303 -15.84 33.16 19.22
N LEU A 304 -15.85 31.88 19.58
CA LEU A 304 -16.93 31.28 20.37
C LEU A 304 -16.60 31.29 21.86
N ASN A 305 -17.64 31.23 22.70
CA ASN A 305 -17.46 31.09 24.15
C ASN A 305 -16.88 29.73 24.53
N PRO A 306 -16.34 29.56 25.75
CA PRO A 306 -15.92 28.25 26.24
C PRO A 306 -17.01 27.21 26.09
N GLY A 307 -16.61 26.01 25.58
CA GLY A 307 -17.53 24.92 25.26
C GLY A 307 -16.92 23.96 24.20
N VAL A 308 -17.70 22.99 23.79
CA VAL A 308 -17.35 22.00 22.75
C VAL A 308 -18.27 22.20 21.57
N TYR A 309 -17.70 22.36 20.39
CA TYR A 309 -18.43 22.64 19.15
C TYR A 309 -18.01 21.69 18.04
N GLY A 310 -18.97 21.22 17.24
CA GLY A 310 -18.68 20.59 15.96
C GLY A 310 -18.32 21.63 14.90
N ILE A 311 -17.31 21.36 14.09
CA ILE A 311 -16.92 22.15 12.93
C ILE A 311 -16.78 21.23 11.72
N SER A 312 -17.15 21.71 10.54
CA SER A 312 -16.97 20.98 9.29
C SER A 312 -16.33 21.86 8.24
N ALA A 313 -15.55 21.25 7.35
CA ALA A 313 -15.00 21.89 6.16
C ALA A 313 -15.43 21.11 4.92
N SER A 314 -15.96 21.82 3.91
CA SER A 314 -16.46 21.21 2.67
C SER A 314 -15.79 21.83 1.45
N TYR A 315 -15.37 20.94 0.52
CA TYR A 315 -14.82 21.31 -0.77
C TYR A 315 -15.12 20.23 -1.80
N ASP A 316 -15.54 20.62 -3.01
CA ASP A 316 -15.83 19.73 -4.13
C ASP A 316 -16.76 18.55 -3.77
N GLY A 317 -17.82 18.85 -3.00
CA GLY A 317 -18.83 17.87 -2.58
C GLY A 317 -18.36 16.89 -1.51
N LYS A 318 -17.17 17.05 -0.94
CA LYS A 318 -16.66 16.27 0.20
C LYS A 318 -16.70 17.13 1.46
N THR A 319 -17.00 16.50 2.61
CA THR A 319 -17.07 17.18 3.91
C THR A 319 -16.30 16.38 4.94
N VAL A 320 -15.49 17.06 5.74
CA VAL A 320 -14.79 16.51 6.91
C VAL A 320 -15.30 17.19 8.16
N TYR A 321 -15.33 16.47 9.29
CA TYR A 321 -15.86 16.91 10.56
C TYR A 321 -14.78 16.84 11.62
N ASN A 322 -14.74 17.88 12.48
CA ASN A 322 -13.83 17.99 13.61
C ASN A 322 -14.54 18.56 14.83
N THR A 323 -13.84 18.57 15.94
CA THR A 323 -14.29 19.13 17.21
C THR A 323 -13.39 20.30 17.59
N ILE A 324 -14.01 21.38 18.10
CA ILE A 324 -13.33 22.49 18.74
C ILE A 324 -13.65 22.42 20.24
N SER A 325 -12.64 22.33 21.08
CA SER A 325 -12.75 22.41 22.53
C SER A 325 -12.17 23.73 22.99
N ILE A 326 -13.01 24.61 23.51
CA ILE A 326 -12.61 25.96 24.01
C ILE A 326 -12.68 25.93 25.51
N ALA A 327 -11.55 26.06 26.16
CA ALA A 327 -11.46 26.25 27.61
C ALA A 327 -11.56 27.73 28.00
N ALA A 328 -12.00 27.99 29.24
CA ALA A 328 -11.94 29.34 29.80
C ALA A 328 -10.50 29.84 29.82
N MET A 329 -10.29 31.10 29.46
CA MET A 329 -8.97 31.74 29.44
C MET A 329 -8.42 31.84 30.88
N PRO A 330 -7.21 31.32 31.16
CA PRO A 330 -6.59 31.45 32.47
C PRO A 330 -6.35 32.90 32.81
N VAL A 331 -6.49 33.26 34.13
CA VAL A 331 -6.44 34.61 34.63
C VAL A 331 -5.30 34.80 35.63
N THR A 332 -4.58 35.86 35.47
CA THR A 332 -3.67 36.38 36.48
C THR A 332 -4.33 37.58 37.21
N ILE A 333 -4.44 37.48 38.53
CA ILE A 333 -4.98 38.55 39.40
C ILE A 333 -3.82 39.15 40.17
N VAL A 334 -3.65 40.45 40.05
CA VAL A 334 -2.62 41.19 40.78
C VAL A 334 -3.30 42.23 41.68
N SER A 335 -3.15 42.02 42.96
CA SER A 335 -3.56 42.97 44.00
C SER A 335 -2.72 42.71 45.27
N SER A 336 -2.72 43.65 46.20
CA SER A 336 -2.00 43.51 47.47
C SER A 336 -2.87 43.93 48.61
N SER A 337 -2.54 43.48 49.83
CA SER A 337 -3.08 44.06 51.06
C SER A 337 -2.60 45.50 51.19
N VAL A 338 -3.48 46.39 51.59
CA VAL A 338 -3.22 47.84 51.60
C VAL A 338 -3.69 48.46 52.89
N ASN A 339 -2.95 49.47 53.30
CA ASN A 339 -3.36 50.43 54.38
C ASN A 339 -3.86 51.72 53.70
N ILE A 340 -5.12 52.00 53.84
CA ILE A 340 -5.78 53.12 53.15
C ILE A 340 -6.61 53.93 54.06
N GLN A 341 -6.78 55.21 53.73
CA GLN A 341 -7.74 56.10 54.43
C GLN A 341 -9.16 55.86 53.89
N GLN A 342 -10.16 56.08 54.72
CA GLN A 342 -11.56 56.11 54.36
C GLN A 342 -11.77 57.00 53.11
N GLY A 343 -12.48 56.48 52.07
CA GLY A 343 -12.72 57.20 50.83
C GLY A 343 -11.69 56.95 49.73
N THR A 344 -10.63 56.20 49.98
CA THR A 344 -9.61 55.80 48.98
C THR A 344 -10.06 54.62 48.20
N PHE A 345 -9.40 54.37 47.06
CA PHE A 345 -9.71 53.21 46.17
C PHE A 345 -8.80 52.02 46.46
N TYR A 346 -9.40 50.81 46.52
CA TYR A 346 -8.73 49.53 46.40
C TYR A 346 -8.78 49.13 44.97
N ASN A 347 -7.64 48.72 44.40
CA ASN A 347 -7.48 48.38 43.00
C ASN A 347 -7.05 46.90 42.81
N VAL A 348 -7.66 46.22 41.85
CA VAL A 348 -7.29 44.86 41.44
C VAL A 348 -7.12 44.82 39.93
N LYS A 349 -5.98 44.32 39.47
CA LYS A 349 -5.68 44.19 38.06
C LYS A 349 -5.89 42.73 37.60
N PHE A 350 -6.54 42.54 36.46
CA PHE A 350 -6.79 41.29 35.84
C PHE A 350 -6.12 41.28 34.46
N SER A 351 -5.36 40.21 34.17
CA SER A 351 -4.77 39.96 32.87
C SER A 351 -4.99 38.49 32.45
N ASP A 352 -5.04 38.23 31.16
CA ASP A 352 -5.12 36.90 30.61
C ASP A 352 -3.76 36.17 30.66
N ALA A 353 -3.73 34.89 30.26
CA ALA A 353 -2.51 34.08 30.20
C ALA A 353 -1.46 34.62 29.21
N LEU A 354 -1.87 35.46 28.26
CA LEU A 354 -0.99 36.14 27.29
C LEU A 354 -0.50 37.50 27.79
N SER A 355 -0.80 37.85 29.07
CA SER A 355 -0.48 39.13 29.71
C SER A 355 -1.26 40.35 29.16
N ASN A 356 -2.30 40.13 28.36
CA ASN A 356 -3.16 41.21 27.92
C ASN A 356 -4.11 41.67 29.06
N PRO A 357 -4.42 42.94 29.19
CA PRO A 357 -5.40 43.42 30.16
C PRO A 357 -6.79 42.85 29.82
N ILE A 358 -7.51 42.40 30.84
CA ILE A 358 -8.90 41.93 30.68
C ILE A 358 -9.81 43.16 30.85
N ILE A 359 -10.36 43.65 29.73
CA ILE A 359 -11.08 44.94 29.64
C ILE A 359 -12.60 44.71 29.67
N GLY A 360 -13.34 45.61 30.33
CA GLY A 360 -14.80 45.67 30.30
C GLY A 360 -15.48 44.44 30.94
N GLN A 361 -14.78 43.69 31.81
CA GLN A 361 -15.34 42.51 32.44
C GLN A 361 -15.85 42.85 33.88
N LYS A 362 -16.99 42.23 34.20
CA LYS A 362 -17.60 42.38 35.51
C LYS A 362 -16.78 41.67 36.60
N VAL A 363 -16.43 42.39 37.65
CA VAL A 363 -15.68 41.89 38.81
C VAL A 363 -16.58 41.92 40.03
N GLY A 364 -16.65 40.82 40.77
CA GLY A 364 -17.23 40.74 42.08
C GLY A 364 -16.17 41.01 43.15
N MET A 365 -16.46 41.94 44.07
CA MET A 365 -15.62 42.28 45.24
C MET A 365 -16.44 42.14 46.51
N LEU A 366 -16.17 41.06 47.28
CA LEU A 366 -16.84 40.81 48.55
C LEU A 366 -16.00 41.40 49.70
N VAL A 367 -16.55 42.33 50.39
CA VAL A 367 -15.91 42.94 51.60
C VAL A 367 -16.94 43.22 52.66
N ASN A 368 -16.64 42.89 53.90
CA ASN A 368 -17.52 43.12 55.05
C ASN A 368 -18.94 42.53 54.84
N GLY A 369 -19.04 41.35 54.22
CA GLY A 369 -20.30 40.62 53.90
C GLY A 369 -21.12 41.23 52.75
N VAL A 370 -20.65 42.32 52.11
CA VAL A 370 -21.34 42.99 51.00
C VAL A 370 -20.61 42.72 49.68
N MET A 371 -21.36 42.35 48.67
CA MET A 371 -20.83 42.12 47.30
C MET A 371 -20.98 43.42 46.50
N TYR A 372 -19.87 43.92 46.02
CA TYR A 372 -19.77 45.05 45.10
C TYR A 372 -19.42 44.58 43.70
N TYR A 373 -20.02 45.18 42.70
CA TYR A 373 -19.75 44.91 41.29
C TYR A 373 -19.04 46.09 40.67
N ARG A 374 -17.94 45.80 39.94
CA ARG A 374 -17.16 46.77 39.19
C ARG A 374 -16.85 46.18 37.80
N GLU A 375 -16.43 47.04 36.90
CA GLU A 375 -15.93 46.64 35.59
C GLU A 375 -14.44 46.99 35.49
N THR A 376 -13.68 46.18 34.78
CA THR A 376 -12.27 46.44 34.47
C THR A 376 -12.16 47.55 33.43
N ASP A 377 -11.24 48.47 33.62
CA ASP A 377 -10.90 49.56 32.70
C ASP A 377 -9.97 49.06 31.55
N ASP A 378 -9.47 49.97 30.70
CA ASP A 378 -8.58 49.70 29.57
C ASP A 378 -7.21 49.11 29.98
N LEU A 379 -6.84 49.22 31.25
CA LEU A 379 -5.63 48.65 31.84
C LEU A 379 -5.91 47.34 32.57
N GLY A 380 -7.16 46.84 32.52
CA GLY A 380 -7.62 45.63 33.20
C GLY A 380 -7.82 45.85 34.71
N VAL A 381 -7.98 47.06 35.19
CA VAL A 381 -8.09 47.40 36.63
C VAL A 381 -9.55 47.62 37.01
N ALA A 382 -9.98 46.94 38.07
CA ALA A 382 -11.24 47.23 38.74
C ALA A 382 -10.99 47.96 40.07
N SER A 383 -11.72 49.05 40.33
CA SER A 383 -11.52 49.93 41.45
C SER A 383 -12.75 49.99 42.36
N LEU A 384 -12.58 49.79 43.66
CA LEU A 384 -13.65 49.94 44.67
C LEU A 384 -13.29 51.02 45.67
N LYS A 385 -14.13 52.05 45.79
CA LYS A 385 -13.99 53.08 46.82
C LYS A 385 -14.38 52.48 48.16
N ILE A 386 -13.46 52.56 49.15
CA ILE A 386 -13.62 51.94 50.44
C ILE A 386 -14.10 53.04 51.43
N ASN A 387 -15.38 52.93 51.82
CA ASN A 387 -16.02 53.86 52.81
C ASN A 387 -16.32 53.17 54.16
N LEU A 388 -15.50 52.17 54.51
CA LEU A 388 -15.63 51.42 55.76
C LEU A 388 -15.04 52.20 56.94
N ASN A 389 -15.55 51.93 58.13
CA ASN A 389 -14.97 52.45 59.36
C ASN A 389 -13.52 51.98 59.59
N PRO A 390 -12.71 52.66 60.42
CA PRO A 390 -11.38 52.12 60.73
C PRO A 390 -11.43 50.69 61.24
N GLY A 391 -10.56 49.83 60.69
CA GLY A 391 -10.54 48.40 60.99
C GLY A 391 -9.82 47.55 59.91
N HIS A 392 -9.80 46.26 60.13
CA HIS A 392 -9.22 45.29 59.20
C HIS A 392 -10.33 44.48 58.49
N TYR A 393 -10.32 44.47 57.19
CA TYR A 393 -11.33 43.82 56.39
C TYR A 393 -10.69 42.86 55.35
N MET A 394 -11.18 41.64 55.23
CA MET A 394 -10.82 40.80 54.11
C MET A 394 -11.67 41.21 52.92
N ILE A 395 -11.02 41.37 51.75
CA ILE A 395 -11.67 41.55 50.44
C ILE A 395 -11.34 40.41 49.55
N THR A 396 -12.36 39.82 48.95
CA THR A 396 -12.23 38.76 47.92
C THR A 396 -12.65 39.31 46.57
N SER A 397 -11.78 39.26 45.60
CA SER A 397 -12.02 39.79 44.25
C SER A 397 -11.89 38.71 43.21
N GLY A 398 -12.80 38.67 42.21
CA GLY A 398 -12.77 37.71 41.11
C GLY A 398 -13.63 38.14 39.91
N LEU A 399 -13.31 37.67 38.73
CA LEU A 399 -14.09 37.89 37.52
C LEU A 399 -15.42 37.10 37.57
N LEU A 400 -16.48 37.70 37.05
CA LEU A 400 -17.81 37.11 36.96
C LEU A 400 -18.13 36.79 35.47
N SER A 401 -17.29 36.00 34.84
CA SER A 401 -17.43 35.67 33.41
C SER A 401 -17.04 34.23 33.16
N ASN A 402 -17.89 33.48 32.45
CA ASN A 402 -17.60 32.09 32.03
C ASN A 402 -16.52 32.01 30.93
N ALA A 403 -16.15 33.14 30.34
CA ALA A 403 -15.10 33.21 29.33
C ALA A 403 -13.70 33.10 29.93
N TYR A 404 -13.58 33.32 31.23
CA TYR A 404 -12.34 33.31 31.96
C TYR A 404 -12.37 32.29 33.10
N GLU A 405 -11.18 31.84 33.53
CA GLU A 405 -11.02 30.93 34.66
C GLU A 405 -11.65 31.51 35.92
N ALA A 406 -12.44 30.70 36.62
CA ALA A 406 -13.01 31.10 37.93
C ALA A 406 -11.91 31.12 38.99
N LYS A 407 -11.32 32.30 39.21
CA LYS A 407 -10.23 32.53 40.14
C LYS A 407 -10.54 33.73 41.01
N THR A 408 -10.16 33.65 42.26
CA THR A 408 -10.34 34.74 43.24
C THR A 408 -9.01 35.06 43.92
N MET A 409 -8.90 36.33 44.40
CA MET A 409 -7.78 36.84 45.19
C MET A 409 -8.31 37.40 46.49
N ASN A 410 -7.69 37.04 47.61
CA ASN A 410 -7.98 37.52 48.94
C ASN A 410 -6.89 38.48 49.40
N ASN A 411 -7.27 39.65 49.86
CA ASN A 411 -6.37 40.65 50.45
C ASN A 411 -6.96 41.22 51.75
N ILE A 412 -6.12 41.83 52.56
CA ILE A 412 -6.53 42.53 53.75
C ILE A 412 -6.47 44.05 53.46
N ILE A 413 -7.56 44.74 53.70
CA ILE A 413 -7.63 46.18 53.67
C ILE A 413 -7.64 46.70 55.14
N THR A 414 -6.63 47.45 55.50
CA THR A 414 -6.57 48.13 56.77
C THR A 414 -7.01 49.61 56.57
N VAL A 415 -8.17 49.93 57.05
CA VAL A 415 -8.70 51.31 56.97
C VAL A 415 -8.26 52.06 58.20
N SER A 416 -7.53 53.15 57.99
CA SER A 416 -7.15 54.09 59.07
C SER A 416 -8.17 55.19 59.19
N GLY A 417 -8.39 55.63 60.42
CA GLY A 417 -9.22 56.85 60.71
C GLY A 417 -8.54 58.11 60.21
N GLY A 418 -9.32 59.05 59.65
CA GLY A 418 -8.83 60.35 59.37
C GLY A 418 -8.51 61.04 60.73
N TYR A 419 -7.32 61.60 60.85
CA TYR A 419 -7.01 62.40 61.99
C TYR A 419 -7.90 63.63 61.95
N LEU A 420 -8.88 63.76 62.90
CA LEU A 420 -9.50 65.03 63.26
C LEU A 420 -8.49 65.79 64.12
N TRP A 421 -7.79 66.73 63.51
CA TRP A 421 -7.11 67.76 64.29
C TRP A 421 -8.19 68.63 64.89
N GLY A 422 -8.72 68.28 66.09
CA GLY A 422 -9.51 69.15 66.94
C GLY A 422 -8.58 69.96 67.73
N LEU A 423 -8.51 71.28 67.48
CA LEU A 423 -7.97 72.26 68.40
C LEU A 423 -8.83 72.24 69.67
N ILE A 424 -8.29 71.66 70.75
CA ILE A 424 -8.85 71.86 72.05
C ILE A 424 -8.29 73.20 72.55
N ASN A 425 -9.07 74.25 72.45
CA ASN A 425 -8.79 75.47 73.15
C ASN A 425 -9.20 75.31 74.63
N VAL A 426 -8.21 75.17 75.51
CA VAL A 426 -8.40 75.23 76.94
C VAL A 426 -8.32 76.72 77.37
N TYR A 427 -9.43 77.29 77.77
CA TYR A 427 -9.44 78.59 78.43
C TYR A 427 -9.29 78.36 79.95
N TYR A 428 -8.31 79.09 80.55
CA TYR A 428 -8.14 79.23 82.00
C TYR A 428 -9.08 80.30 82.57
#